data_0341c375fade1cb91346803ba7d3b257
#
_entry.id   0341c375fade1cb91346803ba7d3b257
#
_cell.length_a   1.000
_cell.length_b   1.000
_cell.length_c   1.000
_cell.angle_alpha   90.00
_cell.angle_beta   90.00
_cell.angle_gamma   90.00
#
_symmetry.space_group_name_H-M   'P 1'
#
loop_
_entity.id
_entity.type
_entity.pdbx_description
1 polymer ?
#
loop_
_entity_poly.entity_id
_entity_poly.type
_entity_poly.pdbx_seq_one_letter_code
_entity_poly.pdbx_strand_id
1 'polypeptide(L)'
;MKQVHGWWLPDQETHIDHYFEAIKAGAYQPIHQQESVKHCTKFRTAVDIGAHVGLWARGLTEKFDTVIAFEPCEEFSRLLAQNAPKITTIHKCALGEREGSVQMVIQPD
;
A
#
# COMPACT_ATOMS: atom_id res chain seq x y z
N MET A 1 11.94 -10.37 -5.68
CA MET A 1 11.16 -9.15 -6.00
C MET A 1 11.57 -8.60 -7.36
N LYS A 2 10.67 -7.91 -8.02
CA LYS A 2 10.89 -7.28 -9.32
C LYS A 2 10.43 -5.84 -9.28
N GLN A 3 10.86 -5.03 -10.25
CA GLN A 3 10.47 -3.63 -10.33
C GLN A 3 9.72 -3.35 -11.63
N VAL A 4 8.56 -2.71 -11.53
CA VAL A 4 7.71 -2.34 -12.65
C VAL A 4 7.27 -0.89 -12.47
N HIS A 5 7.64 -0.01 -13.40
CA HIS A 5 7.30 1.42 -13.36
C HIS A 5 7.61 2.09 -12.01
N GLY A 6 8.76 1.71 -11.42
CA GLY A 6 9.18 2.27 -10.13
C GLY A 6 8.56 1.64 -8.90
N TRP A 7 7.80 0.55 -9.07
CA TRP A 7 7.22 -0.20 -7.97
C TRP A 7 7.94 -1.51 -7.76
N TRP A 8 8.25 -1.83 -6.51
CA TRP A 8 8.78 -3.13 -6.12
C TRP A 8 7.63 -4.08 -5.83
N LEU A 9 7.60 -5.21 -6.52
CA LEU A 9 6.51 -6.19 -6.47
C LEU A 9 7.07 -7.59 -6.22
N PRO A 10 6.25 -8.54 -5.72
CA PRO A 10 6.63 -9.94 -5.70
C PRO A 10 6.91 -10.45 -7.12
N ASP A 11 7.83 -11.41 -7.25
CA ASP A 11 8.22 -11.93 -8.56
C ASP A 11 7.05 -12.55 -9.32
N GLN A 12 6.14 -13.21 -8.62
CA GLN A 12 4.99 -13.90 -9.21
C GLN A 12 3.75 -13.00 -9.38
N GLU A 13 3.86 -11.74 -9.00
CA GLU A 13 2.75 -10.80 -9.19
C GLU A 13 2.56 -10.50 -10.67
N THR A 14 1.35 -10.64 -11.17
CA THR A 14 1.00 -10.39 -12.57
C THR A 14 -0.12 -9.38 -12.74
N HIS A 15 -1.05 -9.33 -11.80
CA HIS A 15 -2.23 -8.45 -11.90
C HIS A 15 -1.84 -6.97 -11.88
N ILE A 16 -1.03 -6.58 -10.91
CA ILE A 16 -0.57 -5.20 -10.75
C ILE A 16 0.35 -4.80 -11.90
N ASP A 17 1.18 -5.73 -12.38
CA ASP A 17 2.03 -5.53 -13.56
C ASP A 17 1.20 -5.07 -14.75
N HIS A 18 0.14 -5.83 -15.06
CA HIS A 18 -0.72 -5.53 -16.20
C HIS A 18 -1.42 -4.18 -16.03
N TYR A 19 -1.84 -3.86 -14.82
CA TYR A 19 -2.45 -2.58 -14.54
C TYR A 19 -1.49 -1.43 -14.82
N PHE A 20 -0.26 -1.52 -14.33
CA PHE A 20 0.74 -0.47 -14.52
C PHE A 20 1.16 -0.34 -16.00
N GLU A 21 1.26 -1.46 -16.71
CA GLU A 21 1.54 -1.44 -18.14
C GLU A 21 0.43 -0.73 -18.92
N ALA A 22 -0.81 -1.03 -18.58
CA ALA A 22 -1.97 -0.47 -19.28
C ALA A 22 -2.04 1.06 -19.15
N ILE A 23 -1.77 1.58 -17.97
CA ILE A 23 -1.82 3.04 -17.73
C ILE A 23 -0.48 3.73 -18.01
N LYS A 24 0.62 2.99 -18.02
CA LYS A 24 1.99 3.49 -18.29
C LYS A 24 2.41 4.64 -17.38
N ALA A 25 1.82 4.75 -16.20
CA ALA A 25 2.06 5.86 -15.28
C ALA A 25 2.57 5.40 -13.91
N GLY A 26 2.63 4.09 -13.66
CA GLY A 26 3.07 3.56 -12.37
C GLY A 26 2.21 3.97 -11.20
N ALA A 27 0.99 4.43 -11.45
CA ALA A 27 0.05 4.85 -10.42
C ALA A 27 -1.10 3.86 -10.32
N TYR A 28 -1.57 3.64 -9.10
CA TYR A 28 -2.68 2.73 -8.81
C TYR A 28 -3.91 3.54 -8.42
N GLN A 29 -4.99 3.35 -9.16
CA GLN A 29 -6.27 4.03 -8.92
C GLN A 29 -6.12 5.54 -8.68
N PRO A 30 -5.48 6.28 -9.60
CA PRO A 30 -5.15 7.68 -9.34
C PRO A 30 -6.37 8.57 -9.12
N ILE A 31 -7.46 8.32 -9.85
CA ILE A 31 -8.70 9.09 -9.70
C ILE A 31 -9.35 8.79 -8.35
N HIS A 32 -9.38 7.51 -7.94
CA HIS A 32 -9.92 7.13 -6.64
C HIS A 32 -9.12 7.77 -5.50
N GLN A 33 -7.79 7.79 -5.61
CA GLN A 33 -6.94 8.42 -4.60
C GLN A 33 -7.21 9.92 -4.51
N GLN A 34 -7.33 10.62 -5.63
CA GLN A 34 -7.66 12.04 -5.65
C GLN A 34 -9.02 12.32 -5.00
N GLU A 35 -10.02 11.56 -5.36
CA GLU A 35 -11.38 11.75 -4.82
C GLU A 35 -11.43 11.46 -3.31
N SER A 36 -10.69 10.47 -2.83
CA SER A 36 -10.71 10.11 -1.42
C SER A 36 -10.20 11.23 -0.50
N VAL A 37 -9.24 12.03 -0.98
CA VAL A 37 -8.66 13.12 -0.17
C VAL A 37 -9.31 14.47 -0.43
N LYS A 38 -10.21 14.55 -1.40
CA LYS A 38 -10.86 15.78 -1.82
C LYS A 38 -11.59 16.52 -0.69
N HIS A 39 -12.15 15.78 0.25
CA HIS A 39 -12.90 16.33 1.37
C HIS A 39 -12.06 16.53 2.64
N CYS A 40 -10.78 16.23 2.59
CA CYS A 40 -9.90 16.49 3.71
C CYS A 40 -9.60 17.98 3.79
N THR A 41 -9.69 18.54 5.00
CA THR A 41 -9.34 19.94 5.25
C THR A 41 -7.98 20.10 5.89
N LYS A 42 -7.48 19.03 6.49
CA LYS A 42 -6.16 18.96 7.10
C LYS A 42 -5.52 17.65 6.72
N PHE A 43 -4.22 17.68 6.46
CA PHE A 43 -3.48 16.51 6.00
C PHE A 43 -2.45 16.08 7.06
N ARG A 44 -2.94 15.79 8.29
CA ARG A 44 -2.07 15.45 9.43
C ARG A 44 -1.72 13.97 9.46
N THR A 45 -2.73 13.11 9.59
CA THR A 45 -2.50 11.67 9.76
C THR A 45 -3.41 10.88 8.84
N ALA A 46 -2.85 9.95 8.12
CA ALA A 46 -3.58 8.96 7.35
C ALA A 46 -3.26 7.56 7.89
N VAL A 47 -4.26 6.69 7.88
CA VAL A 47 -4.11 5.29 8.27
C VAL A 47 -4.51 4.43 7.08
N ASP A 48 -3.61 3.55 6.66
CA ASP A 48 -3.82 2.64 5.54
C ASP A 48 -3.92 1.22 6.09
N ILE A 49 -5.12 0.67 6.08
CA ILE A 49 -5.40 -0.66 6.60
C ILE A 49 -5.42 -1.66 5.45
N GLY A 50 -4.53 -2.65 5.50
CA GLY A 50 -4.32 -3.56 4.38
C GLY A 50 -3.50 -2.89 3.28
N ALA A 51 -2.37 -2.32 3.65
CA ALA A 51 -1.58 -1.46 2.77
C ALA A 51 -0.92 -2.19 1.61
N HIS A 52 -0.82 -3.53 1.69
CA HIS A 52 -0.22 -4.36 0.66
C HIS A 52 1.22 -3.89 0.36
N VAL A 53 1.56 -3.70 -0.90
CA VAL A 53 2.89 -3.22 -1.29
C VAL A 53 3.01 -1.69 -1.34
N GLY A 54 2.00 -0.97 -0.86
CA GLY A 54 2.03 0.48 -0.77
C GLY A 54 1.32 1.22 -1.89
N LEU A 55 0.37 0.58 -2.55
CA LEU A 55 -0.33 1.14 -3.71
C LEU A 55 -1.04 2.45 -3.39
N TRP A 56 -1.57 2.57 -2.18
CA TRP A 56 -2.16 3.82 -1.68
C TRP A 56 -1.20 4.59 -0.79
N ALA A 57 -0.43 3.88 0.04
CA ALA A 57 0.43 4.51 1.04
C ALA A 57 1.45 5.46 0.42
N ARG A 58 2.05 5.12 -0.73
CA ARG A 58 3.01 6.00 -1.40
C ARG A 58 2.43 7.38 -1.67
N GLY A 59 1.22 7.43 -2.23
CA GLY A 59 0.54 8.71 -2.49
C GLY A 59 0.15 9.45 -1.22
N LEU A 60 -0.26 8.72 -0.19
CA LEU A 60 -0.61 9.31 1.10
C LEU A 60 0.59 9.99 1.75
N THR A 61 1.79 9.43 1.62
CA THR A 61 3.00 10.05 2.19
C THR A 61 3.38 11.36 1.52
N GLU A 62 2.91 11.60 0.32
CA GLU A 62 3.13 12.87 -0.37
C GLU A 62 2.17 13.97 0.11
N LYS A 63 1.06 13.61 0.76
CA LYS A 63 0.03 14.55 1.18
C LYS A 63 -0.05 14.73 2.69
N PHE A 64 0.15 13.68 3.46
CA PHE A 64 -0.05 13.69 4.91
C PHE A 64 1.28 13.75 5.64
N ASP A 65 1.29 14.43 6.78
CA ASP A 65 2.49 14.55 7.63
C ASP A 65 2.88 13.20 8.22
N THR A 66 1.88 12.42 8.62
CA THR A 66 2.06 11.11 9.24
C THR A 66 1.23 10.08 8.51
N VAL A 67 1.83 8.95 8.14
CA VAL A 67 1.12 7.82 7.56
C VAL A 67 1.46 6.57 8.37
N ILE A 68 0.41 5.90 8.85
CA ILE A 68 0.49 4.67 9.62
C ILE A 68 -0.15 3.57 8.79
N ALA A 69 0.57 2.49 8.55
CA ALA A 69 0.07 1.38 7.74
C ALA A 69 0.01 0.08 8.53
N PHE A 70 -0.96 -0.75 8.18
CA PHE A 70 -1.14 -2.09 8.71
C PHE A 70 -1.11 -3.08 7.55
N GLU A 71 -0.16 -4.01 7.59
CA GLU A 71 -0.04 -5.05 6.56
C GLU A 71 0.47 -6.35 7.21
N PRO A 72 -0.37 -7.40 7.29
CA PRO A 72 0.01 -8.64 8.00
C PRO A 72 1.00 -9.52 7.24
N CYS A 73 1.06 -9.45 5.91
CA CYS A 73 1.96 -10.29 5.14
C CYS A 73 3.38 -9.73 5.18
N GLU A 74 4.33 -10.52 5.65
CA GLU A 74 5.70 -10.06 5.82
C GLU A 74 6.35 -9.64 4.50
N GLU A 75 6.14 -10.39 3.42
CA GLU A 75 6.69 -10.04 2.11
C GLU A 75 6.14 -8.69 1.64
N PHE A 76 4.83 -8.49 1.77
CA PHE A 76 4.20 -7.24 1.36
C PHE A 76 4.63 -6.07 2.23
N SER A 77 4.80 -6.27 3.54
CA SER A 77 5.24 -5.19 4.41
C SER A 77 6.68 -4.75 4.12
N ARG A 78 7.53 -5.67 3.71
CA ARG A 78 8.89 -5.32 3.26
C ARG A 78 8.88 -4.51 1.97
N LEU A 79 8.05 -4.90 1.01
CA LEU A 79 7.89 -4.15 -0.24
C LEU A 79 7.23 -2.80 0.00
N LEU A 80 6.28 -2.73 0.93
CA LEU A 80 5.67 -1.48 1.37
C LEU A 80 6.72 -0.48 1.85
N ALA A 81 7.65 -0.92 2.67
CA ALA A 81 8.72 -0.06 3.17
C ALA A 81 9.60 0.48 2.05
N GLN A 82 9.85 -0.32 1.02
CA GLN A 82 10.63 0.10 -0.14
C GLN A 82 9.85 1.05 -1.05
N ASN A 83 8.56 0.76 -1.27
CA ASN A 83 7.73 1.54 -2.16
C ASN A 83 7.29 2.88 -1.56
N ALA A 84 7.18 2.94 -0.23
CA ALA A 84 6.76 4.13 0.49
C ALA A 84 7.75 4.45 1.61
N PRO A 85 8.98 4.88 1.28
CA PRO A 85 10.03 5.09 2.28
C PRO A 85 9.74 6.22 3.27
N LYS A 86 8.79 7.11 2.95
CA LYS A 86 8.38 8.20 3.84
C LYS A 86 7.31 7.79 4.85
N ILE A 87 6.86 6.54 4.83
CA ILE A 87 5.84 6.07 5.77
C ILE A 87 6.36 6.18 7.20
N THR A 88 5.48 6.63 8.12
CA THR A 88 5.89 6.88 9.50
C THR A 88 6.04 5.59 10.29
N THR A 89 5.03 4.71 10.21
CA THR A 89 5.01 3.47 10.97
C THR A 89 4.33 2.38 10.16
N ILE A 90 4.91 1.18 10.15
CA ILE A 90 4.31 -0.02 9.58
C ILE A 90 4.10 -1.02 10.70
N HIS A 91 2.83 -1.42 10.90
CA HIS A 91 2.46 -2.48 11.82
C HIS A 91 2.24 -3.77 11.02
N LYS A 92 3.02 -4.80 11.33
CA LYS A 92 2.94 -6.09 10.64
C LYS A 92 1.82 -6.95 11.23
N CYS A 93 0.61 -6.46 11.17
CA CYS A 93 -0.57 -7.14 11.67
C CYS A 93 -1.82 -6.71 10.93
N ALA A 94 -2.87 -7.50 11.03
CA ALA A 94 -4.20 -7.12 10.57
C ALA A 94 -4.94 -6.43 11.71
N LEU A 95 -5.94 -5.65 11.38
CA LEU A 95 -6.85 -5.08 12.36
C LEU A 95 -8.10 -5.93 12.47
N GLY A 96 -8.59 -6.08 13.69
CA GLY A 96 -9.79 -6.83 13.98
C GLY A 96 -10.48 -6.29 15.21
N GLU A 97 -11.61 -6.89 15.52
CA GLU A 97 -12.47 -6.50 16.63
C GLU A 97 -11.81 -6.75 18.00
N ARG A 98 -10.93 -7.72 18.07
CA ARG A 98 -10.24 -8.13 19.31
C ARG A 98 -8.88 -8.69 19.00
N GLU A 99 -8.02 -8.73 20.00
CA GLU A 99 -6.71 -9.38 19.88
C GLU A 99 -6.86 -10.88 19.64
N GLY A 100 -5.96 -11.42 18.81
CA GLY A 100 -5.97 -12.83 18.48
C GLY A 100 -5.10 -13.11 17.28
N SER A 101 -5.25 -14.31 16.75
CA SER A 101 -4.53 -14.75 15.57
C SER A 101 -5.50 -15.42 14.61
N VAL A 102 -5.28 -15.19 13.32
CA VAL A 102 -6.01 -15.87 12.25
C VAL A 102 -5.02 -16.46 11.27
N GLN A 103 -5.44 -17.54 10.65
CA GLN A 103 -4.63 -18.15 9.60
C GLN A 103 -4.98 -17.48 8.27
N MET A 104 -3.97 -17.06 7.55
CA MET A 104 -4.15 -16.40 6.25
C MET A 104 -3.63 -17.30 5.14
N VAL A 105 -4.36 -17.31 4.04
CA VAL A 105 -3.92 -17.95 2.80
C VAL A 105 -3.57 -16.84 1.82
N ILE A 106 -2.31 -16.86 1.36
CA ILE A 106 -1.85 -15.89 0.36
C ILE A 106 -1.91 -16.61 -0.99
N GLN A 107 -2.81 -16.14 -1.84
CA GLN A 107 -2.95 -16.71 -3.17
C GLN A 107 -2.10 -15.94 -4.15
N PRO A 108 -1.32 -16.62 -4.98
CA PRO A 108 -0.70 -15.97 -6.13
C PRO A 108 -1.81 -15.58 -7.12
N ASP A 109 -1.60 -14.54 -7.87
CA ASP A 109 -2.56 -14.04 -8.86
C ASP A 109 -2.85 -15.04 -9.97
#